data_648851525301c0fef2ceb7de28f6835a
#
_entry.id   648851525301c0fef2ceb7de28f6835a
#
_cell.length_a   1.000
_cell.length_b   1.000
_cell.length_c   1.000
_cell.angle_alpha   90.00
_cell.angle_beta   90.00
_cell.angle_gamma   90.00
#
_symmetry.space_group_name_H-M   'P 1'
#
loop_
_entity.id
_entity.type
_entity.pdbx_description
1 polymer ?
#
loop_
_entity_poly.entity_id
_entity_poly.type
_entity_poly.pdbx_seq_one_letter_code
_entity_poly.pdbx_strand_id
1 'polypeptide(L)'
;GSLFLAIGILAIYPLKMIYRFVIGKGRIKGDTKRLVIIGFDGMDPRLAQRFMDEGRMPNMKALADEGTFSPLQTSYPSMSPVAWSSFATGVDSSRHNIFDFITRDPCTYLPILSSTEITSGEKALLKIGKKEFFKRPTSGMRLLRKGTPWWKTLGEKGIFSNIIRVPITFPPEEFNGVCLSGMCVPDLKGTQGSFTFWTTDPALSGPDAGGDVFMVGRSGDTMRCPITGPQDPSANEISPMRIPMRIDVLTENEKIRLTIGAKGKEQVIELGVKDYSEWVTLEFKSKQ
;
A
#
# COMPACT_ATOMS: atom_id res chain seq x y z
N GLY A 1 0.92 11.90 31.52
CA GLY A 1 -0.24 11.75 30.58
C GLY A 1 -0.14 10.47 29.76
N SER A 2 1.02 10.10 29.26
CA SER A 2 1.21 8.92 28.38
C SER A 2 1.10 7.55 29.11
N LEU A 3 1.47 7.49 30.37
CA LEU A 3 1.37 6.25 31.15
C LEU A 3 -0.08 5.84 31.40
N PHE A 4 -0.96 6.79 31.69
CA PHE A 4 -2.40 6.53 31.87
C PHE A 4 -3.09 6.13 30.58
N LEU A 5 -2.63 6.64 29.44
CA LEU A 5 -3.16 6.26 28.12
C LEU A 5 -2.75 4.83 27.76
N ALA A 6 -1.50 4.46 28.02
CA ALA A 6 -0.97 3.12 27.80
C ALA A 6 -1.67 2.07 28.68
N ILE A 7 -1.90 2.37 29.95
CA ILE A 7 -2.64 1.52 30.89
C ILE A 7 -4.10 1.39 30.45
N GLY A 8 -4.72 2.47 29.98
CA GLY A 8 -6.07 2.45 29.45
C GLY A 8 -6.22 1.57 28.20
N ILE A 9 -5.26 1.64 27.29
CA ILE A 9 -5.25 0.79 26.09
C ILE A 9 -5.00 -0.67 26.46
N LEU A 10 -4.07 -0.96 27.37
CA LEU A 10 -3.76 -2.30 27.85
C LEU A 10 -4.95 -2.95 28.59
N ALA A 11 -5.76 -2.17 29.28
CA ALA A 11 -6.95 -2.67 29.99
C ALA A 11 -8.17 -2.83 29.06
N ILE A 12 -8.34 -1.91 28.07
CA ILE A 12 -9.48 -1.93 27.15
C ILE A 12 -9.30 -2.96 26.03
N TYR A 13 -8.06 -3.27 25.64
CA TYR A 13 -7.79 -4.20 24.55
C TYR A 13 -8.23 -5.66 24.88
N PRO A 14 -7.89 -6.24 26.04
CA PRO A 14 -8.40 -7.56 26.41
C PRO A 14 -9.91 -7.58 26.65
N LEU A 15 -10.49 -6.50 27.21
CA LEU A 15 -11.93 -6.37 27.35
C LEU A 15 -12.66 -6.32 25.99
N LYS A 16 -12.08 -5.63 25.01
CA LYS A 16 -12.59 -5.62 23.63
C LYS A 16 -12.43 -6.98 22.96
N MET A 17 -11.34 -7.72 23.24
CA MET A 17 -11.14 -9.09 22.76
C MET A 17 -12.15 -10.05 23.40
N ILE A 18 -12.33 -9.97 24.72
CA ILE A 18 -13.30 -10.78 25.47
C ILE A 18 -14.72 -10.44 25.00
N TYR A 19 -15.04 -9.16 24.84
CA TYR A 19 -16.33 -8.72 24.29
C TYR A 19 -16.57 -9.26 22.87
N ARG A 20 -15.57 -9.23 22.01
CA ARG A 20 -15.64 -9.85 20.67
C ARG A 20 -15.76 -11.37 20.72
N PHE A 21 -15.14 -12.02 21.72
CA PHE A 21 -15.16 -13.47 21.87
C PHE A 21 -16.48 -13.96 22.50
N VAL A 22 -17.03 -13.21 23.46
CA VAL A 22 -18.22 -13.60 24.23
C VAL A 22 -19.52 -13.08 23.59
N ILE A 23 -19.52 -11.87 23.07
CA ILE A 23 -20.68 -11.21 22.45
C ILE A 23 -20.57 -11.17 20.93
N GLY A 24 -19.41 -11.58 20.36
CA GLY A 24 -19.26 -11.77 18.94
C GLY A 24 -20.43 -12.62 18.46
N LYS A 25 -21.34 -11.99 17.70
CA LYS A 25 -22.53 -12.55 17.08
C LYS A 25 -22.27 -14.01 16.78
N GLY A 26 -23.04 -14.91 17.39
CA GLY A 26 -22.81 -16.33 17.33
C GLY A 26 -22.45 -16.70 15.91
N ARG A 27 -21.33 -17.42 15.76
CA ARG A 27 -20.94 -17.98 14.47
C ARG A 27 -22.18 -18.68 13.95
N ILE A 28 -22.89 -18.05 13.03
CA ILE A 28 -23.85 -18.77 12.20
C ILE A 28 -22.93 -19.78 11.52
N LYS A 29 -22.96 -21.02 12.01
CA LYS A 29 -22.42 -22.16 11.27
C LYS A 29 -23.27 -22.25 10.02
N GLY A 30 -22.90 -21.47 9.03
CA GLY A 30 -23.41 -21.65 7.69
C GLY A 30 -22.96 -23.04 7.30
N ASP A 31 -23.89 -23.88 6.93
CA ASP A 31 -23.64 -25.19 6.31
C ASP A 31 -23.10 -24.98 4.89
N THR A 32 -22.07 -24.14 4.80
CA THR A 32 -21.46 -23.71 3.55
C THR A 32 -20.20 -24.51 3.33
N LYS A 33 -20.09 -25.12 2.14
CA LYS A 33 -18.86 -25.77 1.69
C LYS A 33 -17.71 -24.75 1.65
N ARG A 34 -16.50 -25.21 1.89
CA ARG A 34 -15.30 -24.38 1.72
C ARG A 34 -15.14 -24.04 0.25
N LEU A 35 -14.90 -22.74 -0.02
CA LEU A 35 -14.59 -22.23 -1.35
C LEU A 35 -13.21 -21.60 -1.29
N VAL A 36 -12.35 -21.94 -2.24
CA VAL A 36 -11.04 -21.30 -2.46
C VAL A 36 -11.07 -20.69 -3.85
N ILE A 37 -10.81 -19.41 -3.95
CA ILE A 37 -10.70 -18.67 -5.21
C ILE A 37 -9.24 -18.23 -5.34
N ILE A 38 -8.58 -18.64 -6.42
CA ILE A 38 -7.23 -18.21 -6.75
C ILE A 38 -7.32 -17.38 -8.03
N GLY A 39 -7.04 -16.09 -7.92
CA GLY A 39 -7.07 -15.18 -9.05
C GLY A 39 -5.67 -14.95 -9.61
N PHE A 40 -5.52 -15.11 -10.92
CA PHE A 40 -4.31 -14.77 -11.66
C PHE A 40 -4.57 -13.54 -12.51
N ASP A 41 -3.75 -12.50 -12.31
CA ASP A 41 -3.84 -11.30 -13.13
C ASP A 41 -3.19 -11.55 -14.49
N GLY A 42 -3.84 -11.06 -15.57
CA GLY A 42 -3.30 -11.15 -16.92
C GLY A 42 -3.19 -12.57 -17.51
N MET A 43 -3.90 -13.57 -16.96
CA MET A 43 -3.82 -14.95 -17.46
C MET A 43 -4.55 -15.10 -18.80
N ASP A 44 -3.81 -15.40 -19.87
CA ASP A 44 -4.37 -15.74 -21.20
C ASP A 44 -4.79 -17.21 -21.23
N PRO A 45 -6.07 -17.54 -21.50
CA PRO A 45 -6.55 -18.91 -21.51
C PRO A 45 -5.93 -19.76 -22.62
N ARG A 46 -5.55 -19.16 -23.75
CA ARG A 46 -4.93 -19.89 -24.87
C ARG A 46 -3.50 -20.28 -24.53
N LEU A 47 -2.74 -19.39 -23.87
CA LEU A 47 -1.41 -19.73 -23.38
C LEU A 47 -1.45 -20.78 -22.28
N ALA A 48 -2.41 -20.67 -21.35
CA ALA A 48 -2.62 -21.65 -20.31
C ALA A 48 -2.95 -23.03 -20.89
N GLN A 49 -3.86 -23.11 -21.86
CA GLN A 49 -4.19 -24.36 -22.55
C GLN A 49 -2.94 -24.97 -23.22
N ARG A 50 -2.19 -24.16 -23.98
CA ARG A 50 -0.96 -24.63 -24.63
C ARG A 50 0.03 -25.19 -23.63
N PHE A 51 0.26 -24.50 -22.51
CA PHE A 51 1.21 -24.95 -21.49
C PHE A 51 0.75 -26.20 -20.73
N MET A 52 -0.56 -26.39 -20.57
CA MET A 52 -1.12 -27.64 -20.07
C MET A 52 -0.88 -28.79 -21.04
N ASP A 53 -1.08 -28.56 -22.34
CA ASP A 53 -0.89 -29.57 -23.40
C ASP A 53 0.59 -29.92 -23.59
N GLU A 54 1.50 -28.95 -23.42
CA GLU A 54 2.95 -29.14 -23.41
C GLU A 54 3.48 -29.80 -22.10
N GLY A 55 2.63 -30.09 -21.13
CA GLY A 55 3.01 -30.64 -19.82
C GLY A 55 3.74 -29.67 -18.89
N ARG A 56 3.79 -28.36 -19.20
CA ARG A 56 4.45 -27.32 -18.41
C ARG A 56 3.63 -26.83 -17.23
N MET A 57 2.31 -27.10 -17.23
CA MET A 57 1.39 -26.76 -16.15
C MET A 57 0.63 -28.01 -15.68
N PRO A 58 1.31 -29.04 -15.12
CA PRO A 58 0.69 -30.33 -14.82
C PRO A 58 -0.40 -30.24 -13.75
N ASN A 59 -0.22 -29.40 -12.72
CA ASN A 59 -1.22 -29.23 -11.66
C ASN A 59 -2.50 -28.53 -12.19
N MET A 60 -2.35 -27.56 -13.07
CA MET A 60 -3.52 -26.90 -13.68
C MET A 60 -4.23 -27.85 -14.65
N LYS A 61 -3.48 -28.69 -15.38
CA LYS A 61 -4.04 -29.73 -16.23
C LYS A 61 -4.87 -30.73 -15.41
N ALA A 62 -4.35 -31.20 -14.27
CA ALA A 62 -5.09 -32.08 -13.37
C ALA A 62 -6.40 -31.46 -12.89
N LEU A 63 -6.38 -30.17 -12.46
CA LEU A 63 -7.59 -29.44 -12.09
C LEU A 63 -8.57 -29.30 -13.24
N ALA A 64 -8.09 -29.07 -14.47
CA ALA A 64 -8.93 -28.97 -15.66
C ALA A 64 -9.59 -30.32 -16.00
N ASP A 65 -8.89 -31.44 -15.78
CA ASP A 65 -9.38 -32.78 -16.04
C ASP A 65 -10.42 -33.24 -14.99
N GLU A 66 -10.27 -32.78 -13.73
CA GLU A 66 -11.23 -33.06 -12.65
C GLU A 66 -12.44 -32.12 -12.69
N GLY A 67 -12.31 -30.95 -13.29
CA GLY A 67 -13.29 -29.89 -13.30
C GLY A 67 -13.66 -29.38 -14.69
N THR A 68 -13.72 -28.08 -14.82
CA THR A 68 -14.01 -27.41 -16.09
C THR A 68 -13.02 -26.28 -16.32
N PHE A 69 -12.36 -26.27 -17.46
CA PHE A 69 -11.55 -25.15 -17.93
C PHE A 69 -12.27 -24.44 -19.08
N SER A 70 -12.54 -23.15 -18.93
CA SER A 70 -13.20 -22.35 -19.98
C SER A 70 -12.66 -20.91 -19.97
N PRO A 71 -12.63 -20.25 -21.13
CA PRO A 71 -12.31 -18.83 -21.19
C PRO A 71 -13.31 -18.00 -20.40
N LEU A 72 -12.80 -17.05 -19.63
CA LEU A 72 -13.59 -16.04 -18.92
C LEU A 72 -13.45 -14.71 -19.67
N GLN A 73 -14.57 -14.12 -20.05
CA GLN A 73 -14.58 -12.80 -20.66
C GLN A 73 -14.16 -11.74 -19.62
N THR A 74 -13.20 -10.90 -19.96
CA THR A 74 -12.75 -9.79 -19.10
C THR A 74 -13.78 -8.65 -19.08
N SER A 75 -13.55 -7.70 -18.16
CA SER A 75 -14.33 -6.46 -18.08
C SER A 75 -14.06 -5.53 -19.28
N TYR A 76 -14.90 -4.55 -19.44
CA TYR A 76 -14.70 -3.46 -20.40
C TYR A 76 -14.68 -2.10 -19.67
N PRO A 77 -13.56 -1.33 -19.74
CA PRO A 77 -12.27 -1.66 -20.36
C PRO A 77 -11.55 -2.87 -19.74
N SER A 78 -10.69 -3.52 -20.53
CA SER A 78 -9.92 -4.70 -20.10
C SER A 78 -8.67 -4.31 -19.32
N MET A 79 -8.87 -3.65 -18.18
CA MET A 79 -7.83 -3.16 -17.30
C MET A 79 -7.93 -3.83 -15.93
N SER A 80 -6.79 -4.15 -15.31
CA SER A 80 -6.75 -4.84 -14.00
C SER A 80 -7.62 -4.18 -12.95
N PRO A 81 -7.56 -2.85 -12.70
CA PRO A 81 -8.39 -2.24 -11.66
C PRO A 81 -9.89 -2.37 -11.94
N VAL A 82 -10.30 -2.37 -13.22
CA VAL A 82 -11.70 -2.55 -13.63
C VAL A 82 -12.14 -3.99 -13.42
N ALA A 83 -11.36 -4.96 -13.90
CA ALA A 83 -11.67 -6.38 -13.76
C ALA A 83 -11.74 -6.81 -12.28
N TRP A 84 -10.80 -6.41 -11.45
CA TRP A 84 -10.81 -6.73 -10.03
C TRP A 84 -11.90 -6.01 -9.25
N SER A 85 -12.28 -4.79 -9.67
CA SER A 85 -13.43 -4.09 -9.09
C SER A 85 -14.75 -4.78 -9.46
N SER A 86 -14.89 -5.22 -10.71
CA SER A 86 -16.04 -6.00 -11.18
C SER A 86 -16.13 -7.35 -10.46
N PHE A 87 -14.99 -8.05 -10.30
CA PHE A 87 -14.92 -9.28 -9.50
C PHE A 87 -15.38 -9.05 -8.05
N ALA A 88 -14.88 -8.00 -7.42
CA ALA A 88 -15.21 -7.71 -6.03
C ALA A 88 -16.68 -7.38 -5.82
N THR A 89 -17.30 -6.66 -6.73
CA THR A 89 -18.64 -6.07 -6.55
C THR A 89 -19.75 -6.76 -7.35
N GLY A 90 -19.39 -7.58 -8.34
CA GLY A 90 -20.37 -8.22 -9.22
C GLY A 90 -21.10 -7.24 -10.17
N VAL A 91 -20.54 -6.03 -10.36
CA VAL A 91 -21.11 -5.01 -11.25
C VAL A 91 -20.03 -4.46 -12.20
N ASP A 92 -20.46 -3.79 -13.25
CA ASP A 92 -19.57 -3.18 -14.24
C ASP A 92 -19.00 -1.82 -13.79
N SER A 93 -18.11 -1.25 -14.62
CA SER A 93 -17.42 0.01 -14.36
C SER A 93 -18.38 1.20 -14.19
N SER A 94 -19.54 1.20 -14.83
CA SER A 94 -20.53 2.28 -14.69
C SER A 94 -21.08 2.37 -13.27
N ARG A 95 -21.11 1.25 -12.54
CA ARG A 95 -21.62 1.16 -11.17
C ARG A 95 -20.52 1.24 -10.12
N HIS A 96 -19.37 0.57 -10.33
CA HIS A 96 -18.28 0.64 -9.35
C HIS A 96 -17.34 1.84 -9.55
N ASN A 97 -17.48 2.60 -10.63
CA ASN A 97 -16.79 3.88 -10.91
C ASN A 97 -15.27 3.76 -11.07
N ILE A 98 -14.75 2.59 -11.42
CA ILE A 98 -13.34 2.38 -11.75
C ILE A 98 -13.25 2.05 -13.25
N PHE A 99 -12.56 2.89 -14.03
CA PHE A 99 -12.42 2.74 -15.47
C PHE A 99 -10.97 2.51 -15.92
N ASP A 100 -10.00 2.89 -15.06
CA ASP A 100 -8.57 2.75 -15.32
C ASP A 100 -7.80 2.86 -13.98
N PHE A 101 -6.47 2.80 -14.01
CA PHE A 101 -5.58 3.12 -12.88
C PHE A 101 -5.67 4.58 -12.48
N ILE A 102 -5.81 5.45 -13.46
CA ILE A 102 -5.93 6.89 -13.27
C ILE A 102 -7.28 7.41 -13.75
N THR A 103 -7.73 8.48 -13.16
CA THR A 103 -8.91 9.24 -13.60
C THR A 103 -8.58 10.73 -13.61
N ARG A 104 -9.44 11.52 -14.21
CA ARG A 104 -9.27 12.97 -14.24
C ARG A 104 -10.04 13.60 -13.08
N ASP A 105 -9.36 14.42 -12.29
CA ASP A 105 -10.03 15.27 -11.31
C ASP A 105 -10.94 16.28 -12.04
N PRO A 106 -12.26 16.31 -11.78
CA PRO A 106 -13.18 17.22 -12.47
C PRO A 106 -12.95 18.70 -12.16
N CYS A 107 -12.27 19.02 -11.04
CA CYS A 107 -12.00 20.40 -10.63
C CYS A 107 -10.71 20.95 -11.24
N THR A 108 -9.65 20.17 -11.21
CA THR A 108 -8.31 20.61 -11.65
C THR A 108 -7.97 20.12 -13.04
N TYR A 109 -8.69 19.11 -13.55
CA TYR A 109 -8.42 18.37 -14.80
C TYR A 109 -7.10 17.60 -14.80
N LEU A 110 -6.43 17.51 -13.65
CA LEU A 110 -5.19 16.75 -13.51
C LEU A 110 -5.48 15.24 -13.34
N PRO A 111 -4.53 14.37 -13.71
CA PRO A 111 -4.65 12.95 -13.47
C PRO A 111 -4.50 12.66 -11.98
N ILE A 112 -5.40 11.82 -11.46
CA ILE A 112 -5.39 11.32 -10.08
C ILE A 112 -5.60 9.81 -10.09
N LEU A 113 -5.25 9.13 -8.99
CA LEU A 113 -5.54 7.71 -8.85
C LEU A 113 -7.06 7.46 -8.84
N SER A 114 -7.50 6.47 -9.60
CA SER A 114 -8.92 6.11 -9.67
C SER A 114 -9.40 5.31 -8.46
N SER A 115 -8.48 4.59 -7.81
CA SER A 115 -8.81 3.63 -6.75
C SER A 115 -8.90 4.25 -5.37
N THR A 116 -8.06 5.26 -5.09
CA THR A 116 -7.86 5.77 -3.73
C THR A 116 -7.65 7.28 -3.75
N GLU A 117 -8.28 7.97 -2.83
CA GLU A 117 -8.06 9.39 -2.58
C GLU A 117 -7.33 9.57 -1.25
N ILE A 118 -6.29 10.38 -1.26
CA ILE A 118 -5.59 10.79 -0.04
C ILE A 118 -6.22 12.09 0.44
N THR A 119 -6.83 12.05 1.61
CA THR A 119 -7.40 13.23 2.25
C THR A 119 -6.49 13.68 3.39
N SER A 120 -6.04 14.91 3.33
CA SER A 120 -5.42 15.58 4.47
C SER A 120 -6.51 16.30 5.27
N GLY A 121 -6.52 16.11 6.57
CA GLY A 121 -7.49 16.75 7.46
C GLY A 121 -7.02 16.78 8.90
N GLU A 122 -7.77 17.45 9.75
CA GLU A 122 -7.56 17.43 11.20
C GLU A 122 -8.64 16.57 11.86
N LYS A 123 -8.24 15.66 12.74
CA LYS A 123 -9.16 14.88 13.56
C LYS A 123 -9.12 15.38 15.00
N ALA A 124 -10.27 15.81 15.52
CA ALA A 124 -10.38 16.13 16.93
C ALA A 124 -10.27 14.87 17.80
N LEU A 125 -9.36 14.87 18.75
CA LEU A 125 -9.19 13.77 19.72
C LEU A 125 -10.29 13.78 20.78
N LEU A 126 -10.85 14.96 21.06
CA LEU A 126 -11.94 15.13 22.02
C LEU A 126 -13.00 16.08 21.47
N LYS A 127 -14.25 15.65 21.45
CA LYS A 127 -15.42 16.48 21.13
C LYS A 127 -16.30 16.61 22.36
N ILE A 128 -16.58 17.83 22.78
CA ILE A 128 -17.54 18.14 23.87
C ILE A 128 -18.60 19.03 23.26
N GLY A 129 -19.78 18.49 22.99
CA GLY A 129 -20.83 19.17 22.27
C GLY A 129 -20.40 19.56 20.85
N LYS A 130 -20.47 20.83 20.48
CA LYS A 130 -20.02 21.34 19.17
C LYS A 130 -18.55 21.81 19.17
N LYS A 131 -17.85 21.73 20.31
CA LYS A 131 -16.45 22.18 20.41
C LYS A 131 -15.51 20.99 20.23
N GLU A 132 -14.49 21.19 19.41
CA GLU A 132 -13.44 20.23 19.12
C GLU A 132 -12.14 20.66 19.82
N PHE A 133 -11.55 19.75 20.59
CA PHE A 133 -10.33 19.97 21.33
C PHE A 133 -9.26 18.99 20.88
N PHE A 134 -7.99 19.42 20.96
CA PHE A 134 -6.82 18.60 20.60
C PHE A 134 -6.92 18.03 19.20
N LYS A 135 -6.93 18.91 18.20
CA LYS A 135 -6.89 18.52 16.79
C LYS A 135 -5.54 17.91 16.45
N ARG A 136 -5.54 16.75 15.84
CA ARG A 136 -4.35 16.09 15.30
C ARG A 136 -4.45 16.06 13.79
N PRO A 137 -3.36 16.42 13.05
CA PRO A 137 -3.36 16.22 11.62
C PRO A 137 -3.53 14.73 11.32
N THR A 138 -4.44 14.40 10.45
CA THR A 138 -4.64 13.04 9.97
C THR A 138 -4.58 13.03 8.46
N SER A 139 -3.74 12.19 7.89
CA SER A 139 -3.93 11.79 6.51
C SER A 139 -4.94 10.63 6.51
N GLY A 140 -6.04 10.81 5.82
CA GLY A 140 -7.02 9.76 5.58
C GLY A 140 -6.86 9.23 4.17
N MET A 141 -7.18 7.96 3.98
CA MET A 141 -7.31 7.39 2.65
C MET A 141 -8.73 6.87 2.47
N ARG A 142 -9.31 7.15 1.33
CA ARG A 142 -10.65 6.72 0.98
C ARG A 142 -10.62 5.88 -0.30
N LEU A 143 -11.19 4.67 -0.23
CA LEU A 143 -11.43 3.84 -1.41
C LEU A 143 -12.49 4.52 -2.28
N LEU A 144 -12.18 4.73 -3.56
CA LEU A 144 -13.09 5.38 -4.52
C LEU A 144 -13.97 4.39 -5.26
N ARG A 145 -13.63 3.10 -5.25
CA ARG A 145 -14.50 2.05 -5.77
C ARG A 145 -15.84 2.08 -5.05
N LYS A 146 -16.90 2.22 -5.81
CA LYS A 146 -18.27 2.15 -5.33
C LYS A 146 -18.77 0.69 -5.31
N GLY A 147 -19.89 0.45 -4.66
CA GLY A 147 -20.51 -0.86 -4.52
C GLY A 147 -20.02 -1.64 -3.31
N THR A 148 -20.78 -2.64 -2.92
CA THR A 148 -20.50 -3.53 -1.79
C THR A 148 -19.81 -4.79 -2.30
N PRO A 149 -18.61 -5.14 -1.80
CA PRO A 149 -17.96 -6.36 -2.24
C PRO A 149 -18.67 -7.60 -1.70
N TRP A 150 -18.65 -8.68 -2.49
CA TRP A 150 -19.38 -9.91 -2.17
C TRP A 150 -18.97 -10.52 -0.82
N TRP A 151 -17.72 -10.38 -0.38
CA TRP A 151 -17.28 -10.88 0.93
C TRP A 151 -17.91 -10.12 2.11
N LYS A 152 -18.26 -8.85 1.92
CA LYS A 152 -19.02 -8.09 2.93
C LYS A 152 -20.46 -8.60 3.01
N THR A 153 -21.11 -8.82 1.88
CA THR A 153 -22.44 -9.44 1.81
C THR A 153 -22.46 -10.84 2.45
N LEU A 154 -21.43 -11.66 2.19
CA LEU A 154 -21.26 -12.94 2.87
C LEU A 154 -21.08 -12.79 4.38
N GLY A 155 -20.28 -11.78 4.78
CA GLY A 155 -20.06 -11.47 6.19
C GLY A 155 -21.34 -11.08 6.93
N GLU A 156 -22.25 -10.36 6.29
CA GLU A 156 -23.58 -10.04 6.82
C GLU A 156 -24.44 -11.30 7.04
N LYS A 157 -24.16 -12.35 6.27
CA LYS A 157 -24.78 -13.70 6.44
C LYS A 157 -23.99 -14.59 7.40
N GLY A 158 -23.00 -14.05 8.12
CA GLY A 158 -22.19 -14.79 9.08
C GLY A 158 -21.10 -15.66 8.47
N ILE A 159 -20.88 -15.62 7.16
CA ILE A 159 -19.84 -16.38 6.48
C ILE A 159 -18.50 -15.65 6.64
N PHE A 160 -17.51 -16.32 7.22
CA PHE A 160 -16.17 -15.78 7.39
C PHE A 160 -15.39 -15.89 6.08
N SER A 161 -14.71 -14.81 5.66
CA SER A 161 -13.94 -14.74 4.44
C SER A 161 -12.51 -14.27 4.69
N ASN A 162 -11.53 -14.91 4.04
CA ASN A 162 -10.16 -14.44 3.97
C ASN A 162 -9.92 -13.84 2.59
N ILE A 163 -9.63 -12.56 2.52
CA ILE A 163 -9.33 -11.82 1.30
C ILE A 163 -7.87 -11.44 1.29
N ILE A 164 -7.08 -12.10 0.44
CA ILE A 164 -5.63 -11.97 0.45
C ILE A 164 -5.16 -11.40 -0.88
N ARG A 165 -4.56 -10.22 -0.85
CA ARG A 165 -3.92 -9.52 -1.97
C ARG A 165 -4.83 -9.26 -3.17
N VAL A 166 -6.13 -9.21 -2.97
CA VAL A 166 -7.06 -8.79 -4.02
C VAL A 166 -6.83 -7.31 -4.32
N PRO A 167 -6.63 -6.94 -5.60
CA PRO A 167 -6.43 -5.54 -5.98
C PRO A 167 -7.62 -4.64 -5.67
N ILE A 168 -7.37 -3.34 -5.52
CA ILE A 168 -8.39 -2.31 -5.28
C ILE A 168 -9.23 -2.59 -4.00
N THR A 169 -8.55 -3.01 -2.95
CA THR A 169 -9.16 -3.27 -1.63
C THR A 169 -8.60 -2.40 -0.52
N PHE A 170 -7.80 -1.38 -0.85
CA PHE A 170 -7.24 -0.45 0.14
C PHE A 170 -7.95 0.91 0.11
N PRO A 171 -8.27 1.51 1.29
CA PRO A 171 -8.21 0.91 2.62
C PRO A 171 -9.24 -0.22 2.79
N PRO A 172 -8.90 -1.27 3.58
CA PRO A 172 -9.78 -2.43 3.72
C PRO A 172 -11.09 -2.06 4.40
N GLU A 173 -12.18 -2.60 3.84
CA GLU A 173 -13.52 -2.43 4.40
C GLU A 173 -13.74 -3.38 5.59
N GLU A 174 -14.56 -2.97 6.56
CA GLU A 174 -14.95 -3.84 7.68
C GLU A 174 -15.96 -4.89 7.22
N PHE A 175 -15.67 -6.17 7.49
CA PHE A 175 -16.55 -7.31 7.26
C PHE A 175 -16.22 -8.48 8.21
N ASN A 176 -17.01 -9.55 8.17
CA ASN A 176 -16.71 -10.76 8.96
C ASN A 176 -15.60 -11.59 8.30
N GLY A 177 -14.35 -11.19 8.52
CA GLY A 177 -13.21 -11.82 7.87
C GLY A 177 -11.89 -11.10 8.12
N VAL A 178 -10.89 -11.45 7.32
CA VAL A 178 -9.57 -10.82 7.29
C VAL A 178 -9.29 -10.33 5.88
N CYS A 179 -8.81 -9.10 5.75
CA CYS A 179 -8.37 -8.53 4.49
C CYS A 179 -6.90 -8.11 4.57
N LEU A 180 -6.09 -8.67 3.69
CA LEU A 180 -4.77 -8.16 3.34
C LEU A 180 -4.89 -7.55 1.94
N SER A 181 -4.93 -6.23 1.87
CA SER A 181 -5.08 -5.51 0.60
C SER A 181 -3.91 -5.78 -0.35
N GLY A 182 -4.20 -5.80 -1.62
CA GLY A 182 -3.24 -6.01 -2.70
C GLY A 182 -2.83 -4.71 -3.38
N MET A 183 -2.63 -4.79 -4.69
CA MET A 183 -2.20 -3.70 -5.57
C MET A 183 -2.82 -2.33 -5.24
N CYS A 184 -2.06 -1.25 -5.40
CA CYS A 184 -2.43 0.13 -5.06
C CYS A 184 -2.45 0.41 -3.54
N VAL A 185 -1.79 -0.41 -2.74
CA VAL A 185 -1.53 -0.11 -1.33
C VAL A 185 -0.36 0.88 -1.26
N PRO A 186 -0.50 2.00 -0.56
CA PRO A 186 0.60 2.92 -0.41
C PRO A 186 1.73 2.32 0.43
N ASP A 187 2.95 2.76 0.17
CA ASP A 187 4.12 2.45 0.97
C ASP A 187 4.08 3.17 2.34
N LEU A 188 5.10 2.97 3.16
CA LEU A 188 5.19 3.61 4.48
C LEU A 188 5.31 5.14 4.41
N LYS A 189 5.70 5.70 3.28
CA LYS A 189 5.72 7.15 3.04
C LYS A 189 4.35 7.69 2.62
N GLY A 190 3.40 6.82 2.31
CA GLY A 190 2.10 7.17 1.76
C GLY A 190 2.12 7.36 0.24
N THR A 191 3.17 6.92 -0.44
CA THR A 191 3.30 7.01 -1.90
C THR A 191 2.93 5.69 -2.57
N GLN A 192 2.84 5.69 -3.90
CA GLN A 192 2.63 4.47 -4.72
C GLN A 192 3.94 3.89 -5.24
N GLY A 193 5.05 4.09 -4.49
CA GLY A 193 6.39 3.73 -4.92
C GLY A 193 7.06 4.89 -5.65
N SER A 194 7.54 5.90 -4.92
CA SER A 194 8.34 6.97 -5.47
C SER A 194 9.82 6.71 -5.22
N PHE A 195 10.65 7.20 -6.12
CA PHE A 195 12.10 7.22 -5.95
C PHE A 195 12.56 8.54 -5.30
N THR A 196 13.79 8.53 -4.78
CA THR A 196 14.49 9.76 -4.38
C THR A 196 15.75 9.89 -5.23
N PHE A 197 15.91 11.04 -5.86
CA PHE A 197 17.06 11.35 -6.70
C PHE A 197 17.80 12.55 -6.15
N TRP A 198 19.11 12.39 -5.93
CA TRP A 198 19.99 13.48 -5.51
C TRP A 198 20.87 13.87 -6.68
N THR A 199 20.90 15.14 -7.00
CA THR A 199 21.67 15.67 -8.13
C THR A 199 22.43 16.93 -7.76
N THR A 200 23.56 17.13 -8.41
CA THR A 200 24.31 18.40 -8.41
C THR A 200 24.04 19.23 -9.67
N ASP A 201 23.29 18.68 -10.62
CA ASP A 201 22.93 19.35 -11.88
C ASP A 201 21.59 20.05 -11.75
N PRO A 202 21.56 21.41 -11.82
CA PRO A 202 20.32 22.17 -11.77
C PRO A 202 19.32 21.85 -12.90
N ALA A 203 19.79 21.40 -14.06
CA ALA A 203 18.94 21.07 -15.19
C ALA A 203 18.06 19.83 -14.95
N LEU A 204 18.45 18.98 -14.01
CA LEU A 204 17.71 17.77 -13.62
C LEU A 204 16.75 18.02 -12.45
N SER A 205 16.71 19.21 -11.90
CA SER A 205 15.78 19.60 -10.84
C SER A 205 14.47 20.08 -11.43
N GLY A 206 13.50 19.17 -11.60
CA GLY A 206 12.17 19.53 -12.12
C GLY A 206 11.06 18.81 -11.36
N PRO A 207 9.84 19.40 -11.29
CA PRO A 207 8.73 18.83 -10.53
C PRO A 207 8.09 17.58 -11.16
N ASP A 208 8.46 17.19 -12.37
CA ASP A 208 7.71 16.21 -13.17
C ASP A 208 8.31 14.80 -13.20
N ALA A 209 9.26 14.50 -12.31
CA ALA A 209 10.00 13.23 -12.40
C ALA A 209 9.29 12.02 -11.77
N GLY A 210 8.11 12.19 -11.18
CA GLY A 210 7.38 11.10 -10.49
C GLY A 210 8.02 10.62 -9.18
N GLY A 211 9.02 11.37 -8.68
CA GLY A 211 9.73 11.13 -7.41
C GLY A 211 10.27 12.42 -6.82
N ASP A 212 10.94 12.30 -5.68
CA ASP A 212 11.56 13.41 -4.98
C ASP A 212 12.95 13.71 -5.58
N VAL A 213 13.14 14.88 -6.16
CA VAL A 213 14.44 15.33 -6.68
C VAL A 213 15.03 16.39 -5.77
N PHE A 214 16.21 16.13 -5.22
CA PHE A 214 16.91 17.04 -4.31
C PHE A 214 18.21 17.54 -4.94
N MET A 215 18.34 18.86 -4.98
CA MET A 215 19.63 19.51 -5.26
C MET A 215 20.54 19.36 -4.07
N VAL A 216 21.75 18.86 -4.31
CA VAL A 216 22.74 18.61 -3.27
C VAL A 216 23.97 19.47 -3.49
N GLY A 217 24.33 20.26 -2.50
CA GLY A 217 25.59 21.02 -2.52
C GLY A 217 26.79 20.10 -2.36
N ARG A 218 27.79 20.26 -3.22
CA ARG A 218 29.08 19.57 -3.13
C ARG A 218 30.08 20.42 -2.34
N SER A 219 30.73 19.83 -1.32
CA SER A 219 31.83 20.44 -0.58
C SER A 219 33.08 19.58 -0.76
N GLY A 220 33.95 19.99 -1.67
CA GLY A 220 35.04 19.12 -2.16
C GLY A 220 34.45 17.89 -2.82
N ASP A 221 34.83 16.71 -2.38
CA ASP A 221 34.32 15.43 -2.88
C ASP A 221 33.18 14.84 -2.02
N THR A 222 32.66 15.60 -1.07
CA THR A 222 31.63 15.15 -0.14
C THR A 222 30.32 15.87 -0.36
N MET A 223 29.23 15.12 -0.33
CA MET A 223 27.84 15.60 -0.32
C MET A 223 27.12 15.05 0.90
N ARG A 224 26.20 15.82 1.48
CA ARG A 224 25.37 15.40 2.60
C ARG A 224 23.90 15.53 2.23
N CYS A 225 23.20 14.44 2.30
CA CYS A 225 21.78 14.37 1.97
C CYS A 225 21.06 13.39 2.91
N PRO A 226 19.90 13.76 3.47
CA PRO A 226 19.13 12.83 4.27
C PRO A 226 18.30 11.89 3.40
N ILE A 227 18.12 10.66 3.86
CA ILE A 227 17.08 9.77 3.35
C ILE A 227 15.80 10.10 4.11
N THR A 228 14.77 10.51 3.37
CA THR A 228 13.46 10.83 3.91
C THR A 228 12.63 9.55 4.07
N GLY A 229 12.13 9.33 5.27
CA GLY A 229 11.30 8.20 5.64
C GLY A 229 9.81 8.55 5.81
N PRO A 230 9.06 7.68 6.48
CA PRO A 230 7.67 7.92 6.81
C PRO A 230 7.50 9.11 7.79
N GLN A 231 6.26 9.58 7.91
CA GLN A 231 5.91 10.63 8.86
C GLN A 231 6.15 10.18 10.30
N ASP A 232 6.68 11.08 11.12
CA ASP A 232 6.87 10.79 12.54
C ASP A 232 5.51 10.76 13.25
N PRO A 233 5.07 9.59 13.78
CA PRO A 233 3.76 9.49 14.43
C PRO A 233 3.68 10.24 15.76
N SER A 234 4.83 10.65 16.34
CA SER A 234 4.89 11.40 17.60
C SER A 234 4.96 12.91 17.39
N ALA A 235 5.21 13.37 16.18
CA ALA A 235 5.29 14.80 15.87
C ALA A 235 3.90 15.45 15.89
N ASN A 236 3.83 16.65 16.44
CA ASN A 236 2.59 17.45 16.42
C ASN A 236 2.28 18.05 15.05
N GLU A 237 3.29 18.15 14.20
CA GLU A 237 3.20 18.64 12.82
C GLU A 237 3.64 17.54 11.86
N ILE A 238 3.26 17.69 10.59
CA ILE A 238 3.69 16.77 9.52
C ILE A 238 5.21 16.92 9.35
N SER A 239 5.94 15.96 9.88
CA SER A 239 7.41 15.94 9.83
C SER A 239 7.91 14.53 9.51
N PRO A 240 8.54 14.33 8.37
CA PRO A 240 9.08 13.02 8.03
C PRO A 240 10.32 12.70 8.87
N MET A 241 10.45 11.46 9.27
CA MET A 241 11.68 10.95 9.88
C MET A 241 12.80 10.96 8.84
N ARG A 242 14.04 11.19 9.28
CA ARG A 242 15.19 11.28 8.38
C ARG A 242 16.38 10.50 8.91
N ILE A 243 17.09 9.84 8.00
CA ILE A 243 18.37 9.18 8.26
C ILE A 243 19.46 9.99 7.55
N PRO A 244 20.54 10.37 8.23
CA PRO A 244 21.66 11.05 7.59
C PRO A 244 22.34 10.12 6.60
N MET A 245 22.69 10.65 5.44
CA MET A 245 23.51 9.99 4.44
C MET A 245 24.61 10.94 3.98
N ARG A 246 25.83 10.42 3.82
CA ARG A 246 26.97 11.09 3.23
C ARG A 246 27.38 10.33 1.99
N ILE A 247 27.68 11.06 0.93
CA ILE A 247 28.21 10.56 -0.32
C ILE A 247 29.61 11.14 -0.50
N ASP A 248 30.63 10.30 -0.56
CA ASP A 248 31.99 10.67 -0.88
C ASP A 248 32.34 10.18 -2.29
N VAL A 249 32.82 11.09 -3.14
CA VAL A 249 33.22 10.76 -4.51
C VAL A 249 34.67 10.28 -4.48
N LEU A 250 34.90 9.05 -4.94
CA LEU A 250 36.21 8.41 -5.03
C LEU A 250 36.71 8.53 -6.46
N THR A 251 37.29 9.69 -6.79
CA THR A 251 37.67 10.05 -8.17
C THR A 251 38.70 9.10 -8.79
N GLU A 252 39.61 8.54 -7.99
CA GLU A 252 40.64 7.61 -8.45
C GLU A 252 40.06 6.29 -9.01
N ASN A 253 38.88 5.87 -8.55
CA ASN A 253 38.25 4.57 -8.88
C ASN A 253 36.91 4.70 -9.60
N GLU A 254 36.49 5.92 -10.01
CA GLU A 254 35.17 6.21 -10.57
C GLU A 254 34.01 5.65 -9.73
N LYS A 255 34.15 5.71 -8.40
CA LYS A 255 33.17 5.18 -7.43
C LYS A 255 32.65 6.27 -6.52
N ILE A 256 31.54 5.96 -5.86
CA ILE A 256 31.07 6.72 -4.71
C ILE A 256 31.04 5.80 -3.48
N ARG A 257 31.23 6.40 -2.31
CA ARG A 257 31.02 5.73 -1.02
C ARG A 257 29.84 6.37 -0.32
N LEU A 258 28.82 5.57 -0.06
CA LEU A 258 27.65 5.95 0.71
C LEU A 258 27.87 5.58 2.17
N THR A 259 27.74 6.53 3.08
CA THR A 259 27.73 6.28 4.52
C THR A 259 26.35 6.64 5.04
N ILE A 260 25.56 5.64 5.46
CA ILE A 260 24.14 5.78 5.80
C ILE A 260 23.96 5.44 7.28
N GLY A 261 23.35 6.33 8.04
CA GLY A 261 23.00 6.09 9.43
C GLY A 261 23.58 7.12 10.38
N ALA A 262 23.25 6.98 11.66
CA ALA A 262 23.80 7.81 12.73
C ALA A 262 25.20 7.35 13.12
N LYS A 263 26.00 8.27 13.65
CA LYS A 263 27.38 8.00 14.10
C LYS A 263 27.45 6.78 15.03
N GLY A 264 28.33 5.84 14.68
CA GLY A 264 28.52 4.57 15.39
C GLY A 264 27.56 3.43 14.99
N LYS A 265 26.68 3.67 14.02
CA LYS A 265 25.77 2.67 13.43
C LYS A 265 25.64 2.85 11.92
N GLU A 266 26.71 3.36 11.30
CA GLU A 266 26.73 3.61 9.87
C GLU A 266 26.85 2.31 9.08
N GLN A 267 26.13 2.24 7.98
CA GLN A 267 26.36 1.26 6.91
C GLN A 267 27.15 1.95 5.81
N VAL A 268 28.20 1.30 5.31
CA VAL A 268 29.06 1.82 4.24
C VAL A 268 28.91 0.96 3.00
N ILE A 269 28.65 1.60 1.86
CA ILE A 269 28.41 0.94 0.58
C ILE A 269 29.26 1.68 -0.46
N GLU A 270 29.96 0.96 -1.31
CA GLU A 270 30.66 1.52 -2.47
C GLU A 270 29.95 1.09 -3.76
N LEU A 271 29.74 2.06 -4.66
CA LEU A 271 29.09 1.84 -5.93
C LEU A 271 29.91 2.49 -7.06
N GLY A 272 30.06 1.78 -8.15
CA GLY A 272 30.55 2.31 -9.42
C GLY A 272 29.44 2.99 -10.22
N VAL A 273 29.80 3.47 -11.39
CA VAL A 273 28.84 4.08 -12.33
C VAL A 273 27.87 3.01 -12.82
N LYS A 274 26.56 3.27 -12.68
CA LYS A 274 25.44 2.37 -13.04
C LYS A 274 25.34 1.10 -12.17
N ASP A 275 26.07 1.01 -11.05
CA ASP A 275 25.92 -0.09 -10.12
C ASP A 275 24.67 0.07 -9.23
N TYR A 276 24.19 -1.06 -8.73
CA TYR A 276 23.14 -1.15 -7.72
C TYR A 276 23.71 -1.77 -6.45
N SER A 277 23.30 -1.26 -5.30
CA SER A 277 23.60 -1.91 -4.03
C SER A 277 22.70 -3.13 -3.81
N GLU A 278 23.12 -4.02 -2.92
CA GLU A 278 22.20 -4.95 -2.29
C GLU A 278 21.14 -4.21 -1.45
N TRP A 279 20.10 -4.92 -1.04
CA TRP A 279 19.05 -4.34 -0.20
C TRP A 279 19.61 -3.82 1.12
N VAL A 280 19.30 -2.56 1.44
CA VAL A 280 19.75 -1.88 2.65
C VAL A 280 18.58 -1.72 3.61
N THR A 281 18.72 -2.26 4.82
CA THR A 281 17.72 -2.06 5.87
C THR A 281 17.93 -0.72 6.54
N LEU A 282 16.88 0.11 6.55
CA LEU A 282 16.89 1.44 7.16
C LEU A 282 15.99 1.47 8.41
N GLU A 283 16.55 1.89 9.53
CA GLU A 283 15.82 2.05 10.79
C GLU A 283 15.48 3.53 11.03
N PHE A 284 14.21 3.87 10.93
CA PHE A 284 13.71 5.20 11.28
C PHE A 284 13.27 5.23 12.74
N LYS A 285 13.72 6.23 13.49
CA LYS A 285 13.34 6.41 14.89
C LYS A 285 12.50 7.65 15.05
N SER A 286 11.34 7.50 15.68
CA SER A 286 10.52 8.61 16.14
C SER A 286 11.27 9.44 17.19
N LYS A 287 11.18 10.74 17.14
CA LYS A 287 11.62 11.63 18.23
C LYS A 287 10.58 11.53 19.34
N GLN A 288 10.88 10.74 20.37
CA GLN A 288 10.10 10.73 21.60
C GLN A 288 10.38 11.97 22.43
#